data_7393616e00df53b19935802f3fdbb3f1
#
_entry.id   7393616e00df53b19935802f3fdbb3f1
#
_cell.length_a   1.000
_cell.length_b   1.000
_cell.length_c   1.000
_cell.angle_alpha   90.00
_cell.angle_beta   90.00
_cell.angle_gamma   90.00
#
_symmetry.space_group_name_H-M   'P 1'
#
loop_
_entity.id
_entity.type
_entity.pdbx_description
1 polymer ?
#
loop_
_entity_poly.entity_id
_entity_poly.type
_entity_poly.pdbx_seq_one_letter_code
_entity_poly.pdbx_strand_id
1 'polypeptide(L)'
;MDIDEGSGSGSNQKEDKDVYESTIDKAFQKFADRLAQNPEQVIRYEFKGQPLLYSKGDAVGKMLSGSGSVGKGNEKVTTSSVNGNGIPRCGLCGAGRVFEVQLTPHAIMELEREEMSLDGMEWGTIIVGVCERDCQQGGVEVGVAGYVEEWAGVQWEELNERR
;
A
#
# COMPACT_ATOMS: atom_id res chain seq x y z
N MET A 1 69.90 -4.15 6.18
CA MET A 1 68.94 -3.18 6.74
C MET A 1 67.68 -3.30 5.92
N ASP A 2 66.82 -4.15 6.40
CA ASP A 2 65.54 -4.49 5.76
C ASP A 2 64.51 -3.53 6.26
N ILE A 3 63.73 -2.90 5.35
CA ILE A 3 62.59 -2.09 5.68
C ILE A 3 61.36 -2.82 5.13
N ASP A 4 60.60 -3.32 6.08
CA ASP A 4 59.35 -4.03 5.89
C ASP A 4 58.23 -3.05 5.46
N GLU A 5 57.62 -3.30 4.30
CA GLU A 5 56.48 -2.53 3.83
C GLU A 5 55.17 -3.16 4.32
N GLY A 6 54.51 -2.47 5.24
CA GLY A 6 53.24 -2.82 5.81
C GLY A 6 52.08 -2.75 4.80
N SER A 7 51.47 -3.87 4.58
CA SER A 7 50.21 -4.07 3.83
C SER A 7 49.06 -3.31 4.47
N GLY A 8 48.52 -2.32 3.77
CA GLY A 8 47.32 -1.57 4.16
C GLY A 8 46.04 -2.30 3.72
N SER A 9 45.26 -2.66 4.71
CA SER A 9 43.95 -3.28 4.62
C SER A 9 42.91 -2.38 3.95
N GLY A 10 42.42 -2.78 2.78
CA GLY A 10 41.30 -2.19 2.10
C GLY A 10 40.09 -3.13 2.05
N SER A 11 39.30 -3.22 3.12
CA SER A 11 38.14 -4.12 3.14
C SER A 11 36.93 -3.64 3.93
N ASN A 12 36.62 -2.34 4.03
CA ASN A 12 35.44 -1.91 4.79
C ASN A 12 34.41 -1.05 4.05
N GLN A 13 34.56 -0.80 2.74
CA GLN A 13 33.61 0.06 2.03
C GLN A 13 32.50 -0.69 1.28
N LYS A 14 32.58 -2.01 1.15
CA LYS A 14 31.54 -2.82 0.48
C LYS A 14 30.45 -3.30 1.44
N GLU A 15 30.80 -3.63 2.66
CA GLU A 15 29.85 -4.14 3.66
C GLU A 15 28.86 -3.09 4.15
N ASP A 16 29.28 -1.81 4.26
CA ASP A 16 28.38 -0.73 4.70
C ASP A 16 27.32 -0.34 3.66
N LYS A 17 27.58 -0.52 2.36
CA LYS A 17 26.58 -0.27 1.32
C LYS A 17 25.50 -1.36 1.29
N ASP A 18 25.87 -2.61 1.39
CA ASP A 18 24.94 -3.74 1.36
C ASP A 18 24.02 -3.78 2.60
N VAL A 19 24.50 -3.31 3.75
CA VAL A 19 23.72 -3.20 4.98
C VAL A 19 22.72 -2.04 4.91
N TYR A 20 23.08 -0.94 4.27
CA TYR A 20 22.20 0.22 4.12
C TYR A 20 21.09 -0.03 3.09
N GLU A 21 21.37 -0.74 2.00
CA GLU A 21 20.38 -1.10 0.97
C GLU A 21 19.39 -2.18 1.45
N SER A 22 19.75 -3.00 2.45
CA SER A 22 18.87 -4.04 2.97
C SER A 22 17.79 -3.53 3.94
N THR A 23 17.87 -2.28 4.40
CA THR A 23 16.93 -1.69 5.38
C THR A 23 15.76 -0.94 4.75
N ILE A 24 15.84 -0.61 3.45
CA ILE A 24 14.74 0.05 2.74
C ILE A 24 13.77 -1.01 2.22
N ASP A 25 12.50 -0.92 2.61
CA ASP A 25 11.44 -1.76 2.04
C ASP A 25 11.38 -1.53 0.52
N LYS A 26 11.63 -2.59 -0.26
CA LYS A 26 11.58 -2.54 -1.74
C LYS A 26 10.22 -2.08 -2.27
N ALA A 27 9.14 -2.25 -1.49
CA ALA A 27 7.83 -1.76 -1.84
C ALA A 27 7.81 -0.24 -1.74
N PHE A 28 8.33 0.33 -0.64
CA PHE A 28 8.45 1.77 -0.46
C PHE A 28 9.33 2.41 -1.54
N GLN A 29 10.47 1.81 -1.86
CA GLN A 29 11.33 2.33 -2.92
C GLN A 29 10.60 2.40 -4.26
N LYS A 30 9.89 1.32 -4.64
CA LYS A 30 9.08 1.32 -5.87
C LYS A 30 7.97 2.37 -5.84
N PHE A 31 7.34 2.56 -4.68
CA PHE A 31 6.33 3.59 -4.47
C PHE A 31 6.91 4.98 -4.67
N ALA A 32 8.00 5.30 -3.98
CA ALA A 32 8.69 6.57 -4.06
C ALA A 32 9.19 6.89 -5.48
N ASP A 33 9.84 5.92 -6.15
CA ASP A 33 10.34 6.07 -7.52
C ASP A 33 9.21 6.38 -8.53
N ARG A 34 8.03 5.81 -8.31
CA ARG A 34 6.85 6.08 -9.16
C ARG A 34 6.28 7.45 -8.92
N LEU A 35 6.17 7.87 -7.66
CA LEU A 35 5.67 9.20 -7.32
C LEU A 35 6.64 10.31 -7.74
N ALA A 36 7.95 10.06 -7.69
CA ALA A 36 8.96 11.01 -8.12
C ALA A 36 8.82 11.43 -9.60
N GLN A 37 8.17 10.61 -10.44
CA GLN A 37 7.90 10.95 -11.84
C GLN A 37 6.81 12.01 -11.98
N ASN A 38 5.90 12.11 -11.02
CA ASN A 38 4.84 13.12 -10.97
C ASN A 38 4.48 13.40 -9.49
N PRO A 39 5.29 14.21 -8.79
CA PRO A 39 5.15 14.42 -7.35
C PRO A 39 3.86 15.13 -6.95
N GLU A 40 3.25 15.88 -7.86
CA GLU A 40 1.98 16.59 -7.64
C GLU A 40 0.75 15.70 -7.95
N GLN A 41 0.96 14.42 -8.21
CA GLN A 41 -0.15 13.49 -8.45
C GLN A 41 -0.95 13.30 -7.16
N VAL A 42 -2.25 13.59 -7.20
CA VAL A 42 -3.20 13.42 -6.09
C VAL A 42 -3.83 12.02 -6.11
N ILE A 43 -4.19 11.57 -7.31
CA ILE A 43 -4.93 10.31 -7.52
C ILE A 43 -4.21 9.47 -8.57
N ARG A 44 -4.14 8.16 -8.33
CA ARG A 44 -3.80 7.17 -9.33
C ARG A 44 -5.02 6.29 -9.57
N TYR A 45 -5.55 6.30 -10.80
CA TYR A 45 -6.73 5.54 -11.19
C TYR A 45 -6.38 4.45 -12.21
N GLU A 46 -6.81 3.22 -11.95
CA GLU A 46 -6.70 2.10 -12.89
C GLU A 46 -7.69 0.99 -12.50
N PHE A 47 -8.86 0.98 -13.09
CA PHE A 47 -9.85 -0.07 -12.81
C PHE A 47 -9.32 -1.46 -13.13
N LYS A 48 -9.39 -2.39 -12.18
CA LYS A 48 -8.78 -3.74 -12.21
C LYS A 48 -7.26 -3.74 -12.32
N GLY A 49 -6.61 -2.62 -12.06
CA GLY A 49 -5.16 -2.52 -12.06
C GLY A 49 -4.52 -3.03 -10.76
N GLN A 50 -3.28 -2.62 -10.55
CA GLN A 50 -2.49 -3.00 -9.38
C GLN A 50 -2.17 -1.76 -8.54
N PRO A 51 -2.47 -1.75 -7.24
CA PRO A 51 -2.07 -0.67 -6.36
C PRO A 51 -0.55 -0.62 -6.18
N LEU A 52 -0.02 0.56 -5.96
CA LEU A 52 1.34 0.77 -5.47
C LEU A 52 1.33 0.71 -3.95
N LEU A 53 1.97 -0.29 -3.37
CA LEU A 53 2.02 -0.44 -1.92
C LEU A 53 3.09 0.47 -1.33
N TYR A 54 2.71 1.21 -0.28
CA TYR A 54 3.63 1.97 0.55
C TYR A 54 4.51 1.03 1.38
N SER A 55 3.92 -0.01 1.95
CA SER A 55 4.60 -1.09 2.68
C SER A 55 3.98 -2.45 2.38
N LYS A 56 4.77 -3.52 2.47
CA LYS A 56 4.27 -4.90 2.49
C LYS A 56 4.16 -5.47 3.91
N GLY A 57 4.69 -4.74 4.89
CA GLY A 57 4.77 -5.17 6.28
C GLY A 57 3.49 -4.96 7.08
N ASP A 58 2.69 -3.98 6.72
CA ASP A 58 1.43 -3.65 7.40
C ASP A 58 0.27 -4.61 7.04
N ALA A 59 -0.89 -4.41 7.64
CA ALA A 59 -2.05 -5.27 7.42
C ALA A 59 -2.56 -5.21 5.96
N VAL A 60 -2.61 -4.00 5.38
CA VAL A 60 -3.08 -3.78 4.01
C VAL A 60 -2.08 -4.35 2.99
N GLY A 61 -0.79 -4.11 3.20
CA GLY A 61 0.27 -4.63 2.36
C GLY A 61 0.32 -6.16 2.36
N LYS A 62 0.20 -6.81 3.52
CA LYS A 62 0.11 -8.27 3.64
C LYS A 62 -1.12 -8.82 2.93
N MET A 63 -2.26 -8.15 3.08
CA MET A 63 -3.52 -8.52 2.43
C MET A 63 -3.38 -8.48 0.90
N LEU A 64 -2.91 -7.37 0.35
CA LEU A 64 -2.86 -7.13 -1.11
C LEU A 64 -1.68 -7.83 -1.80
N SER A 65 -0.59 -8.11 -1.10
CA SER A 65 0.56 -8.84 -1.67
C SER A 65 0.36 -10.36 -1.73
N GLY A 66 -0.76 -10.87 -1.26
CA GLY A 66 -1.04 -12.32 -1.21
C GLY A 66 -0.17 -13.06 -0.18
N SER A 67 0.57 -12.35 0.67
CA SER A 67 1.38 -12.92 1.75
C SER A 67 0.55 -13.34 2.98
N GLY A 68 -0.76 -13.25 2.89
CA GLY A 68 -1.67 -13.84 3.87
C GLY A 68 -1.49 -15.35 3.83
N SER A 69 -0.75 -15.90 4.80
CA SER A 69 -0.46 -17.32 4.97
C SER A 69 -1.67 -18.18 4.65
N VAL A 70 -1.57 -18.97 3.60
CA VAL A 70 -2.18 -20.29 3.62
C VAL A 70 -1.40 -21.06 4.69
N GLY A 71 -1.89 -21.01 5.93
CA GLY A 71 -1.35 -21.81 7.01
C GLY A 71 -1.35 -23.27 6.57
N LYS A 72 -0.18 -23.89 6.52
CA LYS A 72 -0.03 -25.32 6.54
C LYS A 72 -0.48 -25.81 7.92
N GLY A 73 -1.76 -25.89 8.11
CA GLY A 73 -2.39 -26.46 9.30
C GLY A 73 -3.81 -26.86 8.92
N ASN A 74 -4.21 -28.07 9.30
CA ASN A 74 -5.50 -28.73 9.06
C ASN A 74 -6.68 -28.02 9.77
N GLU A 75 -6.78 -26.71 9.70
CA GLU A 75 -7.99 -26.00 10.12
C GLU A 75 -8.76 -25.55 8.89
N LYS A 76 -9.96 -26.07 8.77
CA LYS A 76 -11.00 -25.62 7.86
C LYS A 76 -11.36 -24.16 8.21
N VAL A 77 -10.53 -23.20 7.80
CA VAL A 77 -10.92 -21.80 7.83
C VAL A 77 -11.90 -21.60 6.69
N THR A 78 -13.13 -21.31 7.03
CA THR A 78 -14.20 -20.89 6.12
C THR A 78 -13.84 -19.53 5.55
N THR A 79 -13.00 -19.50 4.52
CA THR A 79 -12.51 -18.31 3.79
C THR A 79 -13.49 -17.87 2.72
N SER A 80 -14.76 -17.71 3.07
CA SER A 80 -15.79 -17.25 2.10
C SER A 80 -15.88 -15.71 1.98
N SER A 81 -15.10 -14.95 2.75
CA SER A 81 -15.23 -13.49 2.82
C SER A 81 -14.22 -12.66 2.03
N VAL A 82 -13.17 -13.29 1.48
CA VAL A 82 -12.16 -12.58 0.67
C VAL A 82 -12.06 -13.15 -0.74
N ASN A 83 -11.70 -12.31 -1.71
CA ASN A 83 -11.38 -12.77 -3.06
C ASN A 83 -9.88 -13.12 -3.17
N GLY A 84 -9.43 -13.58 -4.35
CA GLY A 84 -8.04 -13.93 -4.61
C GLY A 84 -7.05 -12.77 -4.45
N ASN A 85 -7.54 -11.53 -4.38
CA ASN A 85 -6.74 -10.31 -4.19
C ASN A 85 -6.64 -9.88 -2.71
N GLY A 86 -7.19 -10.69 -1.78
CA GLY A 86 -7.21 -10.36 -0.36
C GLY A 86 -8.28 -9.34 0.05
N ILE A 87 -8.87 -8.59 -0.86
CA ILE A 87 -9.89 -7.58 -0.56
C ILE A 87 -11.21 -8.27 -0.17
N PRO A 88 -11.89 -7.82 0.92
CA PRO A 88 -13.19 -8.37 1.31
C PRO A 88 -14.21 -8.29 0.17
N ARG A 89 -15.07 -9.30 0.07
CA ARG A 89 -16.11 -9.33 -0.96
C ARG A 89 -17.12 -8.20 -0.77
N CYS A 90 -17.77 -7.81 -1.87
CA CYS A 90 -18.86 -6.83 -1.85
C CYS A 90 -19.97 -7.26 -0.88
N GLY A 91 -20.30 -6.39 0.08
CA GLY A 91 -21.32 -6.66 1.08
C GLY A 91 -22.73 -6.75 0.49
N LEU A 92 -22.97 -6.13 -0.68
CA LEU A 92 -24.29 -6.10 -1.31
C LEU A 92 -24.56 -7.35 -2.18
N CYS A 93 -23.62 -7.74 -3.06
CA CYS A 93 -23.84 -8.81 -4.02
C CYS A 93 -22.91 -10.03 -3.85
N GLY A 94 -21.97 -9.99 -2.92
CA GLY A 94 -21.01 -11.07 -2.67
C GLY A 94 -19.93 -11.26 -3.75
N ALA A 95 -19.90 -10.42 -4.79
CA ALA A 95 -18.88 -10.46 -5.83
C ALA A 95 -17.51 -10.07 -5.28
N GLY A 96 -16.45 -10.35 -6.03
CA GLY A 96 -15.11 -9.86 -5.70
C GLY A 96 -15.04 -8.34 -5.77
N ARG A 97 -14.09 -7.76 -5.04
CA ARG A 97 -13.68 -6.37 -5.23
C ARG A 97 -12.34 -6.32 -5.97
N VAL A 98 -12.18 -5.30 -6.76
CA VAL A 98 -10.98 -5.02 -7.56
C VAL A 98 -10.45 -3.64 -7.21
N PHE A 99 -9.16 -3.44 -7.41
CA PHE A 99 -8.56 -2.12 -7.29
C PHE A 99 -9.18 -1.15 -8.29
N GLU A 100 -9.41 0.08 -7.88
CA GLU A 100 -9.89 1.14 -8.76
C GLU A 100 -9.05 2.40 -8.64
N VAL A 101 -8.93 2.94 -7.44
CA VAL A 101 -8.27 4.23 -7.21
C VAL A 101 -7.38 4.19 -5.98
N GLN A 102 -6.34 5.01 -6.01
CA GLN A 102 -5.40 5.19 -4.92
C GLN A 102 -5.12 6.67 -4.75
N LEU A 103 -5.22 7.15 -3.51
CA LEU A 103 -4.78 8.48 -3.12
C LEU A 103 -3.28 8.43 -2.81
N THR A 104 -2.54 9.42 -3.31
CA THR A 104 -1.11 9.58 -3.07
C THR A 104 -0.87 10.67 -2.01
N PRO A 105 0.32 10.78 -1.39
CA PRO A 105 0.57 11.72 -0.30
C PRO A 105 0.29 13.18 -0.65
N HIS A 106 0.41 13.58 -1.93
CA HIS A 106 0.08 14.94 -2.35
C HIS A 106 -1.39 15.29 -2.12
N ALA A 107 -2.28 14.30 -2.03
CA ALA A 107 -3.69 14.52 -1.66
C ALA A 107 -3.83 15.15 -0.27
N ILE A 108 -2.93 14.87 0.67
CA ILE A 108 -2.94 15.51 2.00
C ILE A 108 -2.78 17.03 1.84
N MET A 109 -1.81 17.47 1.05
CA MET A 109 -1.56 18.90 0.81
C MET A 109 -2.78 19.59 0.20
N GLU A 110 -3.50 18.92 -0.69
CA GLU A 110 -4.71 19.47 -1.28
C GLU A 110 -5.90 19.50 -0.31
N LEU A 111 -6.05 18.48 0.52
CA LEU A 111 -7.12 18.40 1.51
C LEU A 111 -6.91 19.37 2.69
N GLU A 112 -5.66 19.60 3.07
CA GLU A 112 -5.27 20.45 4.19
C GLU A 112 -4.86 21.86 3.75
N ARG A 113 -5.09 22.25 2.52
CA ARG A 113 -4.67 23.56 1.99
C ARG A 113 -5.13 24.75 2.82
N GLU A 114 -6.30 24.66 3.44
CA GLU A 114 -6.90 25.70 4.28
C GLU A 114 -6.75 25.40 5.78
N GLU A 115 -6.15 24.26 6.13
CA GLU A 115 -5.95 23.86 7.53
C GLU A 115 -4.65 24.45 8.06
N MET A 116 -4.73 25.14 9.19
CA MET A 116 -3.57 25.75 9.85
C MET A 116 -3.16 25.00 11.11
N SER A 117 -3.69 23.80 11.34
CA SER A 117 -3.32 22.93 12.45
C SER A 117 -1.94 22.31 12.24
N LEU A 118 -1.26 22.01 13.35
CA LEU A 118 -0.03 21.22 13.32
C LEU A 118 -0.31 19.71 13.32
N ASP A 119 -1.55 19.32 13.57
CA ASP A 119 -2.01 17.94 13.58
C ASP A 119 -2.61 17.62 12.20
N GLY A 120 -1.75 17.21 11.29
CA GLY A 120 -2.12 16.83 9.92
C GLY A 120 -2.40 15.34 9.75
N MET A 121 -2.85 14.96 8.55
CA MET A 121 -2.99 13.56 8.14
C MET A 121 -1.62 12.93 7.86
N GLU A 122 -1.37 11.74 8.40
CA GLU A 122 -0.07 11.05 8.31
C GLU A 122 -0.18 9.69 7.57
N TRP A 123 -0.97 9.61 6.52
CA TRP A 123 -1.05 8.38 5.74
C TRP A 123 -0.11 8.41 4.52
N GLY A 124 0.52 7.28 4.23
CA GLY A 124 1.34 7.09 3.04
C GLY A 124 0.50 6.91 1.78
N THR A 125 -0.61 6.16 1.86
CA THR A 125 -1.55 5.97 0.75
C THR A 125 -2.89 5.42 1.22
N ILE A 126 -3.96 5.75 0.49
CA ILE A 126 -5.29 5.16 0.65
C ILE A 126 -5.63 4.42 -0.64
N ILE A 127 -5.94 3.13 -0.52
CA ILE A 127 -6.26 2.23 -1.64
C ILE A 127 -7.73 1.90 -1.58
N VAL A 128 -8.45 2.10 -2.69
CA VAL A 128 -9.88 1.82 -2.78
C VAL A 128 -10.12 0.63 -3.70
N GLY A 129 -10.91 -0.31 -3.21
CA GLY A 129 -11.36 -1.47 -3.96
C GLY A 129 -12.87 -1.48 -4.08
N VAL A 130 -13.36 -1.60 -5.31
CA VAL A 130 -14.78 -1.52 -5.66
C VAL A 130 -15.31 -2.87 -6.14
N CYS A 131 -16.64 -3.03 -6.12
CA CYS A 131 -17.28 -4.22 -6.64
C CYS A 131 -16.96 -4.42 -8.13
N GLU A 132 -16.43 -5.59 -8.49
CA GLU A 132 -16.09 -5.92 -9.89
C GLU A 132 -17.28 -5.92 -10.84
N ARG A 133 -18.51 -6.03 -10.31
CA ARG A 133 -19.77 -6.06 -11.05
C ARG A 133 -20.47 -4.71 -11.09
N ASP A 134 -19.91 -3.68 -10.43
CA ASP A 134 -20.56 -2.38 -10.32
C ASP A 134 -22.03 -2.51 -9.89
N CYS A 135 -22.26 -3.30 -8.83
CA CYS A 135 -23.61 -3.60 -8.38
C CYS A 135 -24.26 -2.39 -7.71
N GLN A 136 -25.56 -2.25 -7.89
CA GLN A 136 -26.35 -1.19 -7.29
C GLN A 136 -27.38 -1.77 -6.31
N GLN A 137 -27.79 -0.94 -5.37
CA GLN A 137 -28.86 -1.27 -4.44
C GLN A 137 -30.18 -1.42 -5.18
N GLY A 138 -30.92 -2.52 -4.92
CA GLY A 138 -32.23 -2.74 -5.52
C GLY A 138 -33.25 -1.69 -5.09
N GLY A 139 -34.16 -1.32 -6.00
CA GLY A 139 -35.24 -0.40 -5.69
C GLY A 139 -34.93 1.09 -5.82
N VAL A 140 -33.73 1.46 -6.29
CA VAL A 140 -33.39 2.85 -6.63
C VAL A 140 -34.07 3.19 -7.97
N GLU A 141 -34.84 4.29 -7.99
CA GLU A 141 -35.55 4.76 -9.20
C GLU A 141 -34.54 5.27 -10.25
N VAL A 142 -34.92 5.20 -11.51
CA VAL A 142 -34.08 5.74 -12.61
C VAL A 142 -33.88 7.25 -12.44
N GLY A 143 -32.62 7.69 -12.45
CA GLY A 143 -32.25 9.10 -12.28
C GLY A 143 -32.02 9.52 -10.82
N VAL A 144 -32.23 8.60 -9.85
CA VAL A 144 -31.89 8.82 -8.45
C VAL A 144 -30.50 8.23 -8.17
N ALA A 145 -29.66 8.98 -7.44
CA ALA A 145 -28.34 8.49 -7.05
C ALA A 145 -28.45 7.36 -6.03
N GLY A 146 -27.80 6.23 -6.30
CA GLY A 146 -27.62 5.14 -5.35
C GLY A 146 -26.22 5.21 -4.71
N TYR A 147 -26.13 4.76 -3.46
CA TYR A 147 -24.87 4.75 -2.72
C TYR A 147 -24.58 3.34 -2.23
N VAL A 148 -23.37 2.87 -2.47
CA VAL A 148 -22.90 1.54 -2.05
C VAL A 148 -21.59 1.72 -1.29
N GLU A 149 -21.46 1.03 -0.16
CA GLU A 149 -20.23 1.01 0.61
C GLU A 149 -19.18 0.15 -0.08
N GLU A 150 -18.00 0.72 -0.30
CA GLU A 150 -16.86 0.03 -0.89
C GLU A 150 -15.72 -0.09 0.14
N TRP A 151 -14.67 -0.81 -0.21
CA TRP A 151 -13.54 -1.05 0.67
C TRP A 151 -12.46 0.00 0.48
N ALA A 152 -11.92 0.50 1.60
CA ALA A 152 -10.74 1.34 1.61
C ALA A 152 -9.70 0.76 2.58
N GLY A 153 -8.46 0.68 2.12
CA GLY A 153 -7.31 0.29 2.91
C GLY A 153 -6.34 1.45 3.05
N VAL A 154 -6.01 1.81 4.28
CA VAL A 154 -5.07 2.88 4.60
C VAL A 154 -3.73 2.28 4.99
N GLN A 155 -2.67 2.69 4.33
CA GLN A 155 -1.30 2.44 4.75
C GLN A 155 -0.76 3.72 5.39
N TRP A 156 -0.41 3.62 6.67
CA TRP A 156 0.08 4.75 7.44
C TRP A 156 1.56 4.99 7.22
N GLU A 157 2.00 6.22 7.36
CA GLU A 157 3.41 6.54 7.44
C GLU A 157 3.95 6.03 8.78
N GLU A 158 4.68 4.93 8.75
CA GLU A 158 5.34 4.38 9.94
C GLU A 158 6.60 5.20 10.23
N LEU A 159 6.51 6.10 11.17
CA LEU A 159 7.70 6.62 11.83
C LEU A 159 8.30 5.47 12.63
N ASN A 160 9.37 4.87 12.12
CA ASN A 160 10.15 3.88 12.86
C ASN A 160 10.72 4.53 14.13
N GLU A 161 9.94 4.54 15.21
CA GLU A 161 10.47 4.73 16.54
C GLU A 161 11.39 3.54 16.87
N ARG A 162 12.66 3.70 16.56
CA ARG A 162 13.69 2.80 17.11
C ARG A 162 13.72 3.03 18.62
N ARG A 163 13.12 2.12 19.35
CA ARG A 163 13.43 1.91 20.76
C ARG A 163 14.70 1.09 20.91
#